data_1806e3af616a6d879c58fc085c9accc2
#
_entry.id   1806e3af616a6d879c58fc085c9accc2
#
_cell.length_a   1.000
_cell.length_b   1.000
_cell.length_c   1.000
_cell.angle_alpha   90.00
_cell.angle_beta   90.00
_cell.angle_gamma   90.00
#
_symmetry.space_group_name_H-M   'P 1'
#
loop_
_entity.id
_entity.type
_entity.pdbx_description
1 polymer ?
#
loop_
_entity_poly.entity_id
_entity_poly.type
_entity_poly.pdbx_seq_one_letter_code
_entity_poly.pdbx_strand_id
1 'polypeptide(L)'
;VFGLVGSEMCIRDRIRAALDDISSECRGRGFELVRVASGYRFQTKESLAKWVNRVWEVKPKKFSRAMLETLALIAYRQPTTRGDIESVRGVSVSSDIIKALEERGWIRVVGHRDVPGKPELLATTKAFLDYFNLKKLDQLPPLSQLKDFAEVDPVMELSLNSHSTEKPDSKALSEDGNGEPAVSAE
;
A
#
# COMPACT_ATOMS: atom_id res chain seq x y z
N VAL A 1 35.63 -24.00 -25.67
CA VAL A 1 34.60 -23.55 -24.77
C VAL A 1 33.87 -22.29 -25.32
N PHE A 2 33.28 -22.39 -26.50
CA PHE A 2 32.58 -21.24 -27.11
C PHE A 2 31.06 -21.49 -27.35
N GLY A 3 30.48 -22.50 -26.74
CA GLY A 3 29.10 -22.94 -27.08
C GLY A 3 27.95 -22.44 -26.20
N LEU A 4 28.20 -21.96 -24.98
CA LEU A 4 27.12 -21.73 -23.98
C LEU A 4 26.68 -20.26 -23.84
N VAL A 5 27.54 -19.28 -24.13
CA VAL A 5 27.21 -17.86 -23.96
C VAL A 5 26.20 -17.35 -24.99
N GLY A 6 26.23 -17.91 -26.21
CA GLY A 6 25.29 -17.51 -27.27
C GLY A 6 23.86 -18.03 -27.09
N SER A 7 23.68 -19.18 -26.44
CA SER A 7 22.36 -19.78 -26.25
C SER A 7 21.55 -19.09 -25.14
N GLU A 8 22.19 -18.68 -24.04
CA GLU A 8 21.52 -17.98 -22.95
C GLU A 8 21.05 -16.59 -23.33
N MET A 9 21.86 -15.87 -24.14
CA MET A 9 21.48 -14.55 -24.67
C MET A 9 20.26 -14.67 -25.60
N CYS A 10 20.24 -15.69 -26.45
CA CYS A 10 19.12 -15.96 -27.36
C CYS A 10 17.83 -16.32 -26.60
N ILE A 11 17.91 -17.12 -25.52
CA ILE A 11 16.76 -17.48 -24.68
C ILE A 11 16.20 -16.23 -23.98
N ARG A 12 17.05 -15.41 -23.40
CA ARG A 12 16.65 -14.19 -22.69
C ARG A 12 15.97 -13.19 -23.63
N ASP A 13 16.46 -13.04 -24.84
CA ASP A 13 15.87 -12.13 -25.83
C ASP A 13 14.54 -12.66 -26.34
N ARG A 14 14.40 -13.97 -26.54
CA ARG A 14 13.12 -14.59 -26.87
C ARG A 14 12.07 -14.43 -25.78
N ILE A 15 12.47 -14.55 -24.52
CA ILE A 15 11.56 -14.32 -23.36
C ILE A 15 11.13 -12.84 -23.34
N ARG A 16 12.05 -11.90 -23.57
CA ARG A 16 11.70 -10.47 -23.64
C ARG A 16 10.73 -10.19 -24.75
N ALA A 17 10.99 -10.69 -25.96
CA ALA A 17 10.09 -10.52 -27.09
C ALA A 17 8.69 -11.08 -26.79
N ALA A 18 8.59 -12.26 -26.21
CA ALA A 18 7.31 -12.83 -25.80
C ALA A 18 6.57 -12.00 -24.75
N LEU A 19 7.29 -11.40 -23.77
CA LEU A 19 6.70 -10.51 -22.79
C LEU A 19 6.22 -9.19 -23.40
N ASP A 20 6.94 -8.66 -24.38
CA ASP A 20 6.55 -7.45 -25.13
C ASP A 20 5.31 -7.72 -26.01
N ASP A 21 5.22 -8.89 -26.61
CA ASP A 21 4.05 -9.34 -27.38
C ASP A 21 2.82 -9.45 -26.46
N ILE A 22 2.94 -10.12 -25.30
CA ILE A 22 1.87 -10.22 -24.30
C ILE A 22 1.45 -8.82 -23.82
N SER A 23 2.41 -7.94 -23.54
CA SER A 23 2.12 -6.57 -23.12
C SER A 23 1.35 -5.79 -24.20
N SER A 24 1.68 -6.03 -25.46
CA SER A 24 1.00 -5.41 -26.61
C SER A 24 -0.42 -5.93 -26.76
N GLU A 25 -0.65 -7.22 -26.58
CA GLU A 25 -1.99 -7.82 -26.61
C GLU A 25 -2.90 -7.31 -25.46
N CYS A 26 -2.29 -6.90 -24.33
CA CYS A 26 -3.03 -6.34 -23.20
C CYS A 26 -3.50 -4.90 -23.41
N ARG A 27 -3.01 -4.18 -24.44
CA ARG A 27 -3.32 -2.74 -24.63
C ARG A 27 -4.80 -2.44 -24.78
N GLY A 28 -5.56 -3.30 -25.43
CA GLY A 28 -7.02 -3.17 -25.62
C GLY A 28 -7.86 -3.81 -24.51
N ARG A 29 -7.24 -4.46 -23.53
CA ARG A 29 -7.92 -5.21 -22.46
C ARG A 29 -8.01 -4.39 -21.17
N GLY A 30 -8.83 -4.86 -20.22
CA GLY A 30 -9.01 -4.22 -18.90
C GLY A 30 -7.87 -4.48 -17.92
N PHE A 31 -6.86 -5.24 -18.30
CA PHE A 31 -5.68 -5.56 -17.50
C PHE A 31 -4.40 -5.27 -18.28
N GLU A 32 -3.31 -5.19 -17.57
CA GLU A 32 -1.98 -4.90 -18.10
C GLU A 32 -0.91 -5.79 -17.46
N LEU A 33 0.16 -6.04 -18.19
CA LEU A 33 1.33 -6.74 -17.68
C LEU A 33 2.31 -5.72 -17.10
N VAL A 34 2.56 -5.80 -15.78
CA VAL A 34 3.46 -4.88 -15.09
C VAL A 34 4.69 -5.62 -14.59
N ARG A 35 5.84 -5.02 -14.77
CA ARG A 35 7.10 -5.51 -14.21
C ARG A 35 7.27 -4.96 -12.79
N VAL A 36 7.46 -5.86 -11.82
CA VAL A 36 7.72 -5.58 -10.41
C VAL A 36 9.08 -6.16 -9.98
N ALA A 37 9.48 -6.02 -8.73
CA ALA A 37 10.78 -6.49 -8.25
C ALA A 37 10.96 -8.01 -8.33
N SER A 38 9.90 -8.78 -8.13
CA SER A 38 9.91 -10.26 -8.21
C SER A 38 9.77 -10.79 -9.64
N GLY A 39 9.39 -9.96 -10.62
CA GLY A 39 9.17 -10.40 -12.00
C GLY A 39 8.08 -9.64 -12.73
N TYR A 40 7.11 -10.36 -13.27
CA TYR A 40 5.97 -9.81 -13.99
C TYR A 40 4.65 -10.28 -13.36
N ARG A 41 3.65 -9.41 -13.35
CA ARG A 41 2.30 -9.75 -12.93
C ARG A 41 1.26 -9.07 -13.80
N PHE A 42 0.11 -9.71 -13.95
CA PHE A 42 -1.07 -9.05 -14.48
C PHE A 42 -1.76 -8.25 -13.38
N GLN A 43 -2.16 -7.05 -13.71
CA GLN A 43 -2.99 -6.22 -12.84
C GLN A 43 -4.08 -5.53 -13.64
N THR A 44 -5.18 -5.18 -12.98
CA THR A 44 -6.23 -4.36 -13.57
C THR A 44 -5.71 -2.95 -13.81
N LYS A 45 -6.05 -2.35 -14.95
CA LYS A 45 -5.70 -0.95 -15.23
C LYS A 45 -6.32 -0.03 -14.18
N GLU A 46 -5.57 0.97 -13.75
CA GLU A 46 -6.01 1.94 -12.74
C GLU A 46 -7.32 2.64 -13.13
N SER A 47 -7.51 2.93 -14.42
CA SER A 47 -8.74 3.50 -14.97
C SER A 47 -10.00 2.68 -14.67
N LEU A 48 -9.86 1.38 -14.44
CA LEU A 48 -10.96 0.45 -14.13
C LEU A 48 -11.11 0.15 -12.64
N ALA A 49 -10.20 0.62 -11.79
CA ALA A 49 -10.21 0.36 -10.35
C ALA A 49 -11.56 0.74 -9.71
N LYS A 50 -12.15 1.86 -10.15
CA LYS A 50 -13.46 2.34 -9.68
C LYS A 50 -14.58 1.32 -9.92
N TRP A 51 -14.57 0.61 -11.04
CA TRP A 51 -15.57 -0.39 -11.38
C TRP A 51 -15.34 -1.70 -10.64
N VAL A 52 -14.09 -2.12 -10.55
CA VAL A 52 -13.69 -3.34 -9.86
C VAL A 52 -14.02 -3.25 -8.37
N ASN A 53 -13.75 -2.11 -7.73
CA ASN A 53 -14.06 -1.89 -6.31
C ASN A 53 -15.57 -1.98 -6.00
N ARG A 54 -16.45 -1.67 -6.97
CA ARG A 54 -17.90 -1.84 -6.79
C ARG A 54 -18.34 -3.31 -6.76
N VAL A 55 -17.62 -4.17 -7.51
CA VAL A 55 -17.98 -5.59 -7.61
C VAL A 55 -17.56 -6.34 -6.32
N TRP A 56 -16.43 -5.97 -5.74
CA TRP A 56 -15.89 -6.74 -4.60
C TRP A 56 -16.10 -6.11 -3.23
N GLU A 57 -16.67 -4.92 -3.10
CA GLU A 57 -16.89 -4.22 -1.82
C GLU A 57 -15.71 -4.35 -0.82
N VAL A 58 -14.49 -4.48 -1.32
CA VAL A 58 -13.32 -4.65 -0.47
C VAL A 58 -13.01 -3.33 0.22
N LYS A 59 -13.29 -3.26 1.51
CA LYS A 59 -12.86 -2.11 2.32
C LYS A 59 -11.33 -2.06 2.34
N PRO A 60 -10.70 -1.00 1.82
CA PRO A 60 -9.25 -0.89 1.83
C PRO A 60 -8.74 -0.92 3.28
N LYS A 61 -7.74 -1.74 3.55
CA LYS A 61 -7.08 -1.74 4.86
C LYS A 61 -6.35 -0.41 5.04
N LYS A 62 -6.84 0.43 5.93
CA LYS A 62 -6.17 1.69 6.29
C LYS A 62 -4.92 1.38 7.11
N PHE A 63 -3.80 1.96 6.74
CA PHE A 63 -2.56 1.91 7.53
C PHE A 63 -2.49 3.15 8.42
N SER A 64 -2.02 2.98 9.66
CA SER A 64 -1.81 4.14 10.52
C SER A 64 -0.68 5.01 9.98
N ARG A 65 -0.79 6.32 10.19
CA ARG A 65 0.26 7.28 9.82
C ARG A 65 1.61 6.87 10.42
N ALA A 66 1.62 6.48 11.70
CA ALA A 66 2.82 6.03 12.40
C ALA A 66 3.48 4.80 11.73
N MET A 67 2.68 3.87 11.21
CA MET A 67 3.17 2.70 10.48
C MET A 67 3.80 3.09 9.14
N LEU A 68 3.17 4.01 8.40
CA LEU A 68 3.71 4.48 7.12
C LEU A 68 4.98 5.31 7.28
N GLU A 69 5.06 6.18 8.30
CA GLU A 69 6.28 6.93 8.65
C GLU A 69 7.43 6.00 9.01
N THR A 70 7.17 4.98 9.83
CA THR A 70 8.17 3.98 10.21
C THR A 70 8.66 3.20 8.99
N LEU A 71 7.74 2.74 8.14
CA LEU A 71 8.07 2.02 6.91
C LEU A 71 8.88 2.87 5.94
N ALA A 72 8.51 4.15 5.77
CA ALA A 72 9.26 5.10 4.93
C ALA A 72 10.69 5.27 5.45
N LEU A 73 10.88 5.50 6.76
CA LEU A 73 12.23 5.63 7.32
C LEU A 73 13.08 4.38 7.11
N ILE A 74 12.49 3.18 7.26
CA ILE A 74 13.19 1.94 6.95
C ILE A 74 13.57 1.93 5.46
N ALA A 75 12.65 2.22 4.55
CA ALA A 75 12.90 2.17 3.11
C ALA A 75 14.01 3.14 2.64
N TYR A 76 14.08 4.33 3.22
CA TYR A 76 15.07 5.35 2.83
C TYR A 76 16.42 5.23 3.54
N ARG A 77 16.47 4.65 4.74
CA ARG A 77 17.67 4.61 5.58
C ARG A 77 18.22 3.21 5.86
N GLN A 78 17.67 2.20 5.24
CA GLN A 78 18.11 0.83 5.45
C GLN A 78 19.59 0.60 5.12
N PRO A 79 20.30 -0.25 5.90
CA PRO A 79 19.84 -0.93 7.10
C PRO A 79 19.76 0.01 8.31
N THR A 80 18.68 -0.02 9.08
CA THR A 80 18.43 0.90 10.20
C THR A 80 17.94 0.14 11.43
N THR A 81 18.22 0.67 12.63
CA THR A 81 17.73 0.10 13.87
C THR A 81 16.46 0.81 14.34
N ARG A 82 15.71 0.18 15.23
CA ARG A 82 14.56 0.80 15.90
C ARG A 82 14.94 2.13 16.57
N GLY A 83 16.08 2.19 17.27
CA GLY A 83 16.57 3.41 17.91
C GLY A 83 16.87 4.53 16.92
N ASP A 84 17.41 4.20 15.73
CA ASP A 84 17.65 5.21 14.68
C ASP A 84 16.31 5.79 14.18
N ILE A 85 15.29 4.95 14.03
CA ILE A 85 13.96 5.39 13.61
C ILE A 85 13.35 6.31 14.68
N GLU A 86 13.41 5.91 15.95
CA GLU A 86 12.93 6.69 17.09
C GLU A 86 13.62 8.05 17.19
N SER A 87 14.94 8.09 16.97
CA SER A 87 15.71 9.34 16.99
C SER A 87 15.29 10.35 15.93
N VAL A 88 14.86 9.86 14.76
CA VAL A 88 14.39 10.71 13.65
C VAL A 88 12.94 11.16 13.86
N ARG A 89 12.10 10.25 14.36
CA ARG A 89 10.68 10.57 14.59
C ARG A 89 10.46 11.41 15.87
N GLY A 90 11.40 11.41 16.82
CA GLY A 90 11.26 12.04 18.11
C GLY A 90 10.27 11.32 19.06
N VAL A 91 9.73 10.18 18.64
CA VAL A 91 8.78 9.37 19.40
C VAL A 91 9.12 7.88 19.30
N SER A 92 8.78 7.14 20.34
CA SER A 92 9.01 5.69 20.37
C SER A 92 8.21 4.96 19.29
N VAL A 93 8.78 3.89 18.77
CA VAL A 93 8.12 3.01 17.81
C VAL A 93 7.51 1.82 18.56
N SER A 94 6.22 1.61 18.43
CA SER A 94 5.56 0.44 19.01
C SER A 94 6.11 -0.85 18.39
N SER A 95 6.32 -1.86 19.24
CA SER A 95 6.70 -3.20 18.79
C SER A 95 5.65 -3.81 17.85
N ASP A 96 4.38 -3.44 18.04
CA ASP A 96 3.28 -3.93 17.18
C ASP A 96 3.40 -3.41 15.75
N ILE A 97 3.93 -2.19 15.55
CA ILE A 97 4.19 -1.65 14.21
C ILE A 97 5.25 -2.49 13.51
N ILE A 98 6.36 -2.78 14.18
CA ILE A 98 7.44 -3.61 13.61
C ILE A 98 6.91 -5.00 13.28
N LYS A 99 6.26 -5.68 14.24
CA LYS A 99 5.63 -6.99 14.00
C LYS A 99 4.65 -6.98 12.84
N ALA A 100 3.77 -5.98 12.78
CA ALA A 100 2.80 -5.87 11.70
C ALA A 100 3.44 -5.64 10.32
N LEU A 101 4.60 -5.00 10.25
CA LEU A 101 5.38 -4.84 9.02
C LEU A 101 6.10 -6.15 8.64
N GLU A 102 6.61 -6.89 9.63
CA GLU A 102 7.24 -8.20 9.43
C GLU A 102 6.21 -9.26 9.00
N GLU A 103 5.05 -9.32 9.65
CA GLU A 103 3.94 -10.23 9.31
C GLU A 103 3.43 -10.02 7.87
N ARG A 104 3.49 -8.79 7.37
CA ARG A 104 3.20 -8.49 5.96
C ARG A 104 4.35 -8.87 5.03
N GLY A 105 5.49 -9.26 5.58
CA GLY A 105 6.69 -9.54 4.84
C GLY A 105 7.30 -8.30 4.17
N TRP A 106 6.98 -7.08 4.62
CA TRP A 106 7.52 -5.85 4.00
C TRP A 106 8.90 -5.49 4.50
N ILE A 107 9.21 -5.85 5.75
CA ILE A 107 10.53 -5.67 6.35
C ILE A 107 11.06 -7.01 6.85
N ARG A 108 12.37 -7.06 7.06
CA ARG A 108 13.07 -8.21 7.66
C ARG A 108 14.28 -7.74 8.43
N VAL A 109 14.69 -8.53 9.40
CA VAL A 109 15.99 -8.38 10.07
C VAL A 109 17.09 -8.89 9.13
N VAL A 110 18.08 -8.04 8.86
CA VAL A 110 19.25 -8.37 8.00
C VAL A 110 20.52 -8.59 8.79
N GLY A 111 20.51 -8.30 10.10
CA GLY A 111 21.65 -8.48 11.00
C GLY A 111 21.44 -7.73 12.30
N HIS A 112 22.51 -7.57 13.06
CA HIS A 112 22.53 -6.80 14.29
C HIS A 112 23.70 -5.81 14.25
N ARG A 113 23.52 -4.63 14.87
CA ARG A 113 24.62 -3.67 15.00
C ARG A 113 25.54 -4.12 16.14
N ASP A 114 26.85 -4.02 15.93
CA ASP A 114 27.85 -4.40 16.94
C ASP A 114 28.06 -3.27 17.96
N VAL A 115 27.04 -3.07 18.80
CA VAL A 115 27.02 -2.14 19.94
C VAL A 115 26.36 -2.82 21.13
N PRO A 116 26.55 -2.36 22.36
CA PRO A 116 25.86 -2.89 23.52
C PRO A 116 24.35 -2.96 23.26
N GLY A 117 23.72 -4.12 23.59
CA GLY A 117 22.34 -4.40 23.29
C GLY A 117 22.05 -5.01 21.93
N LYS A 118 23.07 -5.08 21.01
CA LYS A 118 22.99 -5.70 19.67
C LYS A 118 21.64 -5.49 18.96
N PRO A 119 21.23 -4.22 18.73
CA PRO A 119 19.93 -3.96 18.13
C PRO A 119 19.84 -4.52 16.72
N GLU A 120 18.66 -5.02 16.37
CA GLU A 120 18.33 -5.55 15.05
C GLU A 120 18.40 -4.48 13.97
N LEU A 121 18.99 -4.86 12.83
CA LEU A 121 19.04 -4.05 11.62
C LEU A 121 17.88 -4.46 10.70
N LEU A 122 17.01 -3.51 10.42
CA LEU A 122 15.81 -3.67 9.61
C LEU A 122 16.08 -3.20 8.18
N ALA A 123 15.54 -3.95 7.22
CA ALA A 123 15.54 -3.57 5.80
C ALA A 123 14.25 -4.04 5.12
N THR A 124 13.92 -3.41 4.00
CA THR A 124 12.77 -3.78 3.17
C THR A 124 13.03 -5.08 2.39
N THR A 125 11.95 -5.71 1.95
CA THR A 125 11.97 -6.96 1.19
C THR A 125 11.52 -6.74 -0.26
N LYS A 126 11.61 -7.80 -1.08
CA LYS A 126 11.00 -7.78 -2.43
C LYS A 126 9.48 -7.64 -2.37
N ALA A 127 8.82 -8.23 -1.36
CA ALA A 127 7.37 -8.12 -1.18
C ALA A 127 6.91 -6.68 -0.94
N PHE A 128 7.72 -5.87 -0.24
CA PHE A 128 7.50 -4.42 -0.14
C PHE A 128 7.51 -3.75 -1.52
N LEU A 129 8.55 -4.00 -2.32
CA LEU A 129 8.64 -3.44 -3.66
C LEU A 129 7.48 -3.86 -4.56
N ASP A 130 7.10 -5.14 -4.50
CA ASP A 130 5.98 -5.68 -5.28
C ASP A 130 4.65 -5.04 -4.86
N TYR A 131 4.43 -4.83 -3.57
CA TYR A 131 3.21 -4.21 -3.07
C TYR A 131 3.04 -2.77 -3.56
N PHE A 132 4.15 -2.00 -3.55
CA PHE A 132 4.17 -0.60 -3.99
C PHE A 132 4.46 -0.43 -5.49
N ASN A 133 4.40 -1.49 -6.30
CA ASN A 133 4.67 -1.45 -7.74
C ASN A 133 6.06 -0.94 -8.13
N LEU A 134 7.05 -1.15 -7.27
CA LEU A 134 8.42 -0.72 -7.49
C LEU A 134 9.26 -1.86 -8.09
N LYS A 135 10.15 -1.53 -9.03
CA LYS A 135 11.13 -2.47 -9.57
C LYS A 135 12.40 -2.50 -8.71
N LYS A 136 12.76 -1.34 -8.15
CA LYS A 136 13.94 -1.11 -7.30
C LYS A 136 13.66 0.01 -6.31
N LEU A 137 14.43 0.07 -5.24
CA LEU A 137 14.36 1.15 -4.24
C LEU A 137 14.66 2.54 -4.81
N ASP A 138 15.51 2.62 -5.84
CA ASP A 138 15.87 3.88 -6.51
C ASP A 138 14.67 4.59 -7.16
N GLN A 139 13.53 3.90 -7.29
CA GLN A 139 12.28 4.46 -7.80
C GLN A 139 11.48 5.23 -6.73
N LEU A 140 11.91 5.16 -5.46
CA LEU A 140 11.33 6.00 -4.43
C LEU A 140 11.64 7.46 -4.72
N PRO A 141 10.68 8.39 -4.53
CA PRO A 141 10.91 9.82 -4.72
C PRO A 141 12.06 10.30 -3.82
N PRO A 142 12.97 11.16 -4.27
CA PRO A 142 14.02 11.67 -3.40
C PRO A 142 13.43 12.51 -2.26
N LEU A 143 14.03 12.42 -1.07
CA LEU A 143 13.55 13.11 0.14
C LEU A 143 13.37 14.62 -0.04
N SER A 144 14.11 15.25 -0.96
CA SER A 144 13.96 16.65 -1.30
C SER A 144 12.60 16.99 -1.89
N GLN A 145 12.02 16.09 -2.67
CA GLN A 145 10.68 16.25 -3.26
C GLN A 145 9.56 15.99 -2.24
N LEU A 146 9.85 15.24 -1.16
CA LEU A 146 8.85 14.95 -0.13
C LEU A 146 8.58 16.13 0.81
N LYS A 147 9.44 17.15 0.83
CA LYS A 147 9.21 18.37 1.63
C LYS A 147 8.02 19.16 1.12
N ASP A 148 7.77 19.12 -0.18
CA ASP A 148 6.65 19.81 -0.81
C ASP A 148 5.30 19.14 -0.51
N PHE A 149 5.32 17.86 -0.07
CA PHE A 149 4.12 17.14 0.34
C PHE A 149 3.76 17.31 1.82
N ALA A 150 4.61 17.97 2.63
CA ALA A 150 4.30 18.27 4.03
C ALA A 150 3.20 19.35 4.18
N GLU A 151 2.94 20.12 3.11
CA GLU A 151 1.86 21.11 3.03
C GLU A 151 0.57 20.53 2.40
N VAL A 152 0.64 19.34 1.82
CA VAL A 152 -0.55 18.62 1.36
C VAL A 152 -1.14 17.93 2.59
N ASP A 153 -2.34 18.35 2.96
CA ASP A 153 -3.14 17.84 4.08
C ASP A 153 -2.82 16.40 4.47
N PRO A 154 -2.72 16.08 5.79
CA PRO A 154 -2.43 14.74 6.29
C PRO A 154 -3.54 13.72 5.97
N VAL A 155 -4.52 14.10 5.23
CA VAL A 155 -5.59 13.31 4.64
C VAL A 155 -5.43 13.31 3.13
N MET A 156 -4.27 12.86 2.64
CA MET A 156 -4.32 12.15 1.39
C MET A 156 -4.98 10.81 1.72
N GLU A 157 -6.29 10.88 1.97
CA GLU A 157 -7.14 9.77 1.62
C GLU A 157 -6.70 9.37 0.23
N LEU A 158 -6.16 8.17 0.11
CA LEU A 158 -6.28 7.43 -1.12
C LEU A 158 -7.79 7.40 -1.37
N SER A 159 -8.27 8.49 -1.97
CA SER A 159 -9.66 8.72 -2.34
C SER A 159 -10.00 7.80 -3.49
N LEU A 160 -10.05 6.53 -3.16
CA LEU A 160 -10.91 5.60 -3.83
C LEU A 160 -12.23 5.66 -3.07
N ASN A 161 -13.03 6.68 -3.44
CA ASN A 161 -14.44 6.87 -3.10
C ASN A 161 -14.80 7.33 -1.70
N SER A 162 -14.85 8.61 -1.49
CA SER A 162 -15.94 9.23 -0.77
C SER A 162 -17.05 9.59 -1.77
N HIS A 163 -17.96 8.70 -2.04
CA HIS A 163 -19.28 9.10 -2.49
C HIS A 163 -20.16 9.23 -1.24
N SER A 164 -20.48 10.48 -0.96
CA SER A 164 -21.51 11.00 -0.09
C SER A 164 -22.71 10.07 -0.03
N THR A 165 -22.94 9.45 1.11
CA THR A 165 -24.30 9.10 1.51
C THR A 165 -24.89 10.37 2.11
N GLU A 166 -25.61 11.12 1.28
CA GLU A 166 -26.62 12.03 1.75
C GLU A 166 -27.54 11.25 2.68
N LYS A 167 -27.61 11.70 3.92
CA LYS A 167 -28.68 11.34 4.83
C LYS A 167 -29.95 11.94 4.29
N PRO A 168 -31.06 11.20 4.16
CA PRO A 168 -32.35 11.84 4.01
C PRO A 168 -32.70 12.53 5.33
N ASP A 169 -32.93 13.84 5.24
CA ASP A 169 -33.51 14.67 6.27
C ASP A 169 -34.81 14.03 6.80
N SER A 170 -34.80 13.67 8.06
CA SER A 170 -36.02 13.49 8.83
C SER A 170 -36.43 14.85 9.39
N LYS A 171 -37.21 15.60 8.61
CA LYS A 171 -37.87 16.79 9.06
C LYS A 171 -39.30 16.44 9.43
N ALA A 172 -39.57 16.58 10.71
CA ALA A 172 -40.76 17.03 11.40
C ALA A 172 -42.14 16.75 10.75
N LEU A 173 -42.94 16.05 11.46
CA LEU A 173 -44.34 16.44 11.66
C LEU A 173 -44.68 16.24 13.15
N SER A 174 -44.69 17.36 13.83
CA SER A 174 -45.39 17.58 15.09
C SER A 174 -46.85 17.82 14.79
N GLU A 175 -47.62 17.56 15.79
CA GLU A 175 -48.97 18.13 16.08
C GLU A 175 -50.15 17.15 15.93
N ASP A 176 -50.62 16.94 17.08
CA ASP A 176 -51.93 17.23 17.67
C ASP A 176 -53.00 16.11 17.63
N GLY A 177 -53.55 15.92 18.81
CA GLY A 177 -54.95 15.53 18.92
C GLY A 177 -55.25 14.44 19.94
N ASN A 178 -55.16 14.76 21.18
CA ASN A 178 -56.20 14.71 22.21
C ASN A 178 -57.33 13.71 21.99
N GLY A 179 -57.61 12.87 22.96
CA GLY A 179 -58.89 12.15 23.04
C GLY A 179 -58.82 10.84 23.80
N GLU A 180 -58.74 10.87 25.13
CA GLU A 180 -59.37 9.88 25.98
C GLU A 180 -60.88 9.99 25.88
N PRO A 181 -61.75 8.97 26.11
CA PRO A 181 -61.86 8.33 27.39
C PRO A 181 -62.15 6.82 27.40
N ALA A 182 -61.95 6.29 28.58
CA ALA A 182 -62.43 5.06 29.19
C ALA A 182 -63.77 4.47 28.73
N VAL A 183 -63.92 3.16 28.89
CA VAL A 183 -64.97 2.42 29.65
C VAL A 183 -64.80 0.93 29.34
N SER A 184 -64.43 0.15 30.34
CA SER A 184 -65.14 -0.93 31.02
C SER A 184 -65.62 -2.16 30.25
N ALA A 185 -65.27 -3.29 30.87
CA ALA A 185 -66.09 -4.50 31.12
C ALA A 185 -66.41 -5.41 29.90
N GLU A 186 -66.06 -6.55 29.92
CA GLU A 186 -66.41 -7.87 30.47
C GLU A 186 -65.41 -8.95 30.02
#